data_9f49d4807ce5e78a45f93133f7e468b6
#
_entry.id   9f49d4807ce5e78a45f93133f7e468b6
#
_cell.length_a   1.000
_cell.length_b   1.000
_cell.length_c   1.000
_cell.angle_alpha   90.00
_cell.angle_beta   90.00
_cell.angle_gamma   90.00
#
_symmetry.space_group_name_H-M   'P 1'
#
loop_
_entity.id
_entity.type
_entity.pdbx_description
1 polymer ?
#
loop_
_entity_poly.entity_id
_entity_poly.type
_entity_poly.pdbx_seq_one_letter_code
_entity_poly.pdbx_strand_id
1 'polypeptide(L)'
;MDIAKIGEFGLIERLTKDFKVKNESTKYGVGDDCAVLSYPDSEVLITTDLLMEGVHFDLTYIDLQHLGYKAAMVNLSDVFAMNGTPRQLTVSLALSKRFSVEDVETLYSGIRLACDKWHVDIVGGDTTSSYTGLTISITCIGEARKEDIVYRNGARDTDLICVSGDLGAAYMGLQLLEREKNVYYSQVEEAKRKGDKRALEELAHFQPDFSGKEYLLQRQLQAEARGDIIQKLREAGIRPTAMMDVSDGLSSELLHICKQSGVGCRIFEKQLPIDYQTAVMAEEMNMNVTTCALNGGEDYELVFTVPIGDHAKIEQLDDVKLIGHITDRKFGHTLVSRDGQEFELKAQGWNFDR
;
A
#
# COMPACT_ATOMS: atom_id res chain seq x y z
N MET A 1 -27.50 13.97 -1.47
CA MET A 1 -27.99 14.66 -0.23
C MET A 1 -26.86 15.53 0.31
N ASP A 2 -27.14 16.75 0.76
CA ASP A 2 -26.12 17.64 1.31
C ASP A 2 -25.76 17.22 2.75
N ILE A 3 -24.46 17.00 3.03
CA ILE A 3 -23.97 16.62 4.36
C ILE A 3 -24.37 17.67 5.41
N ALA A 4 -24.39 18.96 5.04
CA ALA A 4 -24.81 20.04 5.94
C ALA A 4 -26.24 19.89 6.47
N LYS A 5 -27.11 19.14 5.77
CA LYS A 5 -28.49 18.93 6.19
C LYS A 5 -28.67 17.86 7.25
N ILE A 6 -27.78 16.86 7.28
CA ILE A 6 -27.84 15.75 8.25
C ILE A 6 -26.88 15.93 9.42
N GLY A 7 -25.89 16.79 9.28
CA GLY A 7 -24.86 17.02 10.28
C GLY A 7 -23.94 15.82 10.49
N GLU A 8 -22.99 15.95 11.41
CA GLU A 8 -21.99 14.91 11.72
C GLU A 8 -22.64 13.62 12.23
N PHE A 9 -23.45 13.70 13.29
CA PHE A 9 -24.06 12.51 13.89
C PHE A 9 -25.01 11.78 12.93
N GLY A 10 -25.76 12.50 12.09
CA GLY A 10 -26.62 11.88 11.08
C GLY A 10 -25.81 11.16 9.98
N LEU A 11 -24.63 11.66 9.62
CA LEU A 11 -23.72 10.99 8.70
C LEU A 11 -23.13 9.73 9.35
N ILE A 12 -22.63 9.82 10.59
CA ILE A 12 -22.09 8.68 11.34
C ILE A 12 -23.14 7.56 11.43
N GLU A 13 -24.37 7.88 11.87
CA GLU A 13 -25.46 6.89 11.96
C GLU A 13 -25.72 6.21 10.61
N ARG A 14 -25.77 6.98 9.52
CA ARG A 14 -25.98 6.45 8.17
C ARG A 14 -24.85 5.53 7.71
N LEU A 15 -23.60 5.88 7.97
CA LEU A 15 -22.43 5.11 7.58
C LEU A 15 -22.28 3.80 8.39
N THR A 16 -22.64 3.83 9.66
CA THR A 16 -22.39 2.73 10.58
C THR A 16 -23.54 1.74 10.74
N LYS A 17 -24.75 2.06 10.23
CA LYS A 17 -25.97 1.23 10.37
C LYS A 17 -25.81 -0.24 9.95
N ASP A 18 -24.92 -0.51 8.97
CA ASP A 18 -24.69 -1.84 8.42
C ASP A 18 -23.40 -2.49 8.98
N PHE A 19 -22.73 -1.86 9.95
CA PHE A 19 -21.53 -2.42 10.57
C PHE A 19 -21.90 -3.64 11.43
N LYS A 20 -21.19 -4.73 11.22
CA LYS A 20 -21.36 -5.98 11.97
C LYS A 20 -20.07 -6.31 12.70
N VAL A 21 -20.16 -6.52 13.99
CA VAL A 21 -19.07 -7.08 14.78
C VAL A 21 -18.76 -8.48 14.28
N LYS A 22 -17.49 -8.75 13.97
CA LYS A 22 -16.99 -10.02 13.41
C LYS A 22 -16.04 -10.74 14.36
N ASN A 23 -15.42 -10.00 15.27
CA ASN A 23 -14.37 -10.50 16.15
C ASN A 23 -14.82 -10.48 17.62
N GLU A 24 -14.55 -11.57 18.37
CA GLU A 24 -14.91 -11.68 19.78
C GLU A 24 -14.19 -10.65 20.68
N SER A 25 -13.03 -10.15 20.23
CA SER A 25 -12.31 -9.07 20.90
C SER A 25 -13.03 -7.72 20.87
N THR A 26 -13.96 -7.48 19.96
CA THR A 26 -14.77 -6.27 19.94
C THR A 26 -15.92 -6.40 20.94
N LYS A 27 -15.82 -5.75 22.09
CA LYS A 27 -16.86 -5.76 23.14
C LYS A 27 -17.92 -4.68 22.88
N TYR A 28 -17.48 -3.50 22.44
CA TYR A 28 -18.34 -2.38 22.07
C TYR A 28 -17.71 -1.63 20.90
N GLY A 29 -18.44 -1.45 19.81
CA GLY A 29 -17.95 -0.78 18.59
C GLY A 29 -18.35 0.70 18.56
N VAL A 30 -19.03 1.10 17.48
CA VAL A 30 -19.50 2.48 17.28
C VAL A 30 -20.67 2.80 18.20
N GLY A 31 -20.72 4.02 18.80
CA GLY A 31 -21.87 4.51 19.53
C GLY A 31 -21.56 5.13 20.89
N ASP A 32 -20.30 5.24 21.27
CA ASP A 32 -19.83 5.91 22.48
C ASP A 32 -18.52 6.64 22.18
N ASP A 33 -17.94 7.36 23.16
CA ASP A 33 -16.67 8.11 23.04
C ASP A 33 -15.50 7.20 22.65
N CYS A 34 -15.48 5.94 23.14
CA CYS A 34 -14.45 4.96 22.85
C CYS A 34 -15.03 3.60 22.43
N ALA A 35 -14.37 2.93 21.51
CA ALA A 35 -14.54 1.50 21.32
C ALA A 35 -13.87 0.71 22.44
N VAL A 36 -14.49 -0.43 22.86
CA VAL A 36 -13.94 -1.29 23.90
C VAL A 36 -13.48 -2.61 23.27
N LEU A 37 -12.17 -2.84 23.33
CA LEU A 37 -11.50 -4.01 22.81
C LEU A 37 -10.87 -4.81 23.96
N SER A 38 -10.88 -6.13 23.88
CA SER A 38 -10.38 -7.00 24.95
C SER A 38 -9.52 -8.11 24.35
N TYR A 39 -8.26 -8.14 24.75
CA TYR A 39 -7.26 -9.13 24.33
C TYR A 39 -6.69 -9.83 25.56
N PRO A 40 -7.13 -11.05 25.88
CA PRO A 40 -6.68 -11.73 27.10
C PRO A 40 -5.22 -12.19 27.06
N ASP A 41 -4.72 -12.66 25.91
CA ASP A 41 -3.42 -13.35 25.81
C ASP A 41 -2.61 -12.97 24.55
N SER A 42 -2.83 -11.79 23.98
CA SER A 42 -2.12 -11.34 22.77
C SER A 42 -1.58 -9.92 22.90
N GLU A 43 -0.48 -9.65 22.20
CA GLU A 43 0.04 -8.30 22.04
C GLU A 43 -0.79 -7.55 20.99
N VAL A 44 -1.12 -6.30 21.29
CA VAL A 44 -1.85 -5.40 20.40
C VAL A 44 -0.88 -4.69 19.48
N LEU A 45 -1.13 -4.75 18.18
CA LEU A 45 -0.39 -4.00 17.14
C LEU A 45 -1.25 -2.81 16.71
N ILE A 46 -0.68 -1.62 16.67
CA ILE A 46 -1.39 -0.41 16.28
C ILE A 46 -0.55 0.32 15.24
N THR A 47 -1.17 0.66 14.12
CA THR A 47 -0.59 1.53 13.09
C THR A 47 -1.58 2.57 12.63
N THR A 48 -1.10 3.62 11.96
CA THR A 48 -1.94 4.67 11.37
C THR A 48 -1.27 5.29 10.16
N ASP A 49 -2.04 5.44 9.08
CA ASP A 49 -1.66 6.17 7.89
C ASP A 49 -2.53 7.40 7.67
N LEU A 50 -1.94 8.39 7.00
CA LEU A 50 -2.59 9.62 6.60
C LEU A 50 -2.47 9.81 5.09
N LEU A 51 -3.58 9.76 4.37
CA LEU A 51 -3.66 9.99 2.95
C LEU A 51 -4.23 11.38 2.66
N MET A 52 -3.51 12.16 1.87
CA MET A 52 -3.92 13.53 1.49
C MET A 52 -4.09 13.63 -0.03
N GLU A 53 -5.19 14.25 -0.44
CA GLU A 53 -5.41 14.58 -1.85
C GLU A 53 -4.33 15.50 -2.39
N GLY A 54 -3.86 15.19 -3.61
CA GLY A 54 -2.75 15.89 -4.27
C GLY A 54 -1.36 15.48 -3.79
N VAL A 55 -1.25 14.57 -2.79
CA VAL A 55 0.01 14.00 -2.30
C VAL A 55 0.01 12.48 -2.50
N HIS A 56 -0.95 11.78 -1.92
CA HIS A 56 -1.04 10.31 -1.94
C HIS A 56 -2.04 9.79 -2.97
N PHE A 57 -2.94 10.63 -3.43
CA PHE A 57 -3.95 10.29 -4.45
C PHE A 57 -4.45 11.54 -5.17
N ASP A 58 -4.97 11.33 -6.39
CA ASP A 58 -5.61 12.37 -7.19
C ASP A 58 -6.97 11.86 -7.70
N LEU A 59 -8.04 12.57 -7.32
CA LEU A 59 -9.42 12.22 -7.68
C LEU A 59 -9.73 12.46 -9.18
N THR A 60 -8.77 12.90 -9.98
CA THR A 60 -8.94 12.95 -11.43
C THR A 60 -8.84 11.57 -12.08
N TYR A 61 -8.23 10.60 -11.41
CA TYR A 61 -8.05 9.25 -11.94
C TYR A 61 -8.32 8.10 -10.96
N ILE A 62 -8.49 8.36 -9.65
CA ILE A 62 -8.96 7.34 -8.70
C ILE A 62 -10.40 7.66 -8.28
N ASP A 63 -11.28 6.67 -8.34
CA ASP A 63 -12.61 6.81 -7.78
C ASP A 63 -12.60 6.60 -6.26
N LEU A 64 -13.65 7.08 -5.59
CA LEU A 64 -13.74 7.04 -4.14
C LEU A 64 -13.84 5.63 -3.57
N GLN A 65 -14.37 4.65 -4.32
CA GLN A 65 -14.44 3.27 -3.85
C GLN A 65 -13.05 2.63 -3.84
N HIS A 66 -12.28 2.76 -4.93
CA HIS A 66 -10.89 2.29 -4.97
C HIS A 66 -10.01 3.01 -3.93
N LEU A 67 -10.20 4.32 -3.77
CA LEU A 67 -9.49 5.09 -2.75
C LEU A 67 -9.79 4.58 -1.34
N GLY A 68 -11.05 4.31 -1.03
CA GLY A 68 -11.44 3.75 0.26
C GLY A 68 -10.83 2.36 0.51
N TYR A 69 -10.83 1.51 -0.52
CA TYR A 69 -10.19 0.19 -0.46
C TYR A 69 -8.70 0.31 -0.19
N LYS A 70 -7.98 1.12 -0.98
CA LYS A 70 -6.55 1.38 -0.81
C LYS A 70 -6.24 1.92 0.58
N ALA A 71 -6.99 2.93 1.05
CA ALA A 71 -6.78 3.54 2.35
C ALA A 71 -6.89 2.54 3.52
N ALA A 72 -7.76 1.54 3.42
CA ALA A 72 -7.82 0.46 4.39
C ALA A 72 -6.64 -0.51 4.22
N MET A 73 -6.35 -0.95 2.98
CA MET A 73 -5.33 -1.96 2.70
C MET A 73 -3.92 -1.55 3.12
N VAL A 74 -3.54 -0.27 2.95
CA VAL A 74 -2.21 0.20 3.37
C VAL A 74 -1.99 0.00 4.87
N ASN A 75 -3.00 0.28 5.70
CA ASN A 75 -2.94 0.05 7.15
C ASN A 75 -2.96 -1.45 7.53
N LEU A 76 -3.68 -2.28 6.77
CA LEU A 76 -3.66 -3.73 6.98
C LEU A 76 -2.29 -4.32 6.64
N SER A 77 -1.60 -3.74 5.65
CA SER A 77 -0.25 -4.13 5.23
C SER A 77 0.74 -4.06 6.37
N ASP A 78 0.76 -2.96 7.14
CA ASP A 78 1.65 -2.79 8.31
C ASP A 78 1.46 -3.90 9.34
N VAL A 79 0.20 -4.26 9.63
CA VAL A 79 -0.09 -5.32 10.61
C VAL A 79 0.40 -6.68 10.09
N PHE A 80 0.19 -6.96 8.81
CA PHE A 80 0.71 -8.19 8.20
C PHE A 80 2.24 -8.20 8.14
N ALA A 81 2.88 -7.05 7.87
CA ALA A 81 4.34 -6.91 7.88
C ALA A 81 4.97 -7.25 9.24
N MET A 82 4.20 -7.16 10.32
CA MET A 82 4.62 -7.63 11.65
C MET A 82 4.16 -9.06 11.98
N ASN A 83 3.73 -9.84 10.99
CA ASN A 83 3.14 -11.17 11.15
C ASN A 83 1.91 -11.17 12.08
N GLY A 84 1.21 -10.04 12.15
CA GLY A 84 0.00 -9.87 12.92
C GLY A 84 -1.27 -10.29 12.18
N THR A 85 -2.39 -10.12 12.84
CA THR A 85 -3.73 -10.28 12.27
C THR A 85 -4.51 -9.01 12.55
N PRO A 86 -4.89 -8.22 11.53
CA PRO A 86 -5.69 -7.02 11.74
C PRO A 86 -7.09 -7.38 12.25
N ARG A 87 -7.63 -6.54 13.15
CA ARG A 87 -8.91 -6.79 13.83
C ARG A 87 -9.89 -5.64 13.71
N GLN A 88 -9.44 -4.41 13.96
CA GLN A 88 -10.31 -3.24 13.98
C GLN A 88 -9.67 -2.07 13.24
N LEU A 89 -10.53 -1.20 12.69
CA LEU A 89 -10.15 0.09 12.11
C LEU A 89 -10.94 1.23 12.76
N THR A 90 -10.30 2.40 12.89
CA THR A 90 -10.98 3.68 13.01
C THR A 90 -10.66 4.55 11.80
N VAL A 91 -11.62 5.34 11.32
CA VAL A 91 -11.51 6.15 10.11
C VAL A 91 -11.79 7.61 10.41
N SER A 92 -10.82 8.47 10.26
CA SER A 92 -10.97 9.92 10.40
C SER A 92 -10.91 10.60 9.04
N LEU A 93 -11.88 11.50 8.76
CA LEU A 93 -12.02 12.20 7.49
C LEU A 93 -12.02 13.71 7.69
N ALA A 94 -11.28 14.43 6.84
CA ALA A 94 -11.45 15.87 6.67
C ALA A 94 -11.96 16.15 5.25
N LEU A 95 -13.18 16.72 5.15
CA LEU A 95 -13.95 16.82 3.90
C LEU A 95 -14.12 18.28 3.49
N SER A 96 -13.78 18.61 2.24
CA SER A 96 -14.14 19.91 1.68
C SER A 96 -15.61 19.95 1.23
N LYS A 97 -16.14 21.15 1.03
CA LYS A 97 -17.56 21.38 0.65
C LYS A 97 -18.00 20.73 -0.68
N ARG A 98 -17.08 20.23 -1.48
CA ARG A 98 -17.41 19.61 -2.77
C ARG A 98 -17.96 18.19 -2.63
N PHE A 99 -17.74 17.53 -1.48
CA PHE A 99 -18.21 16.15 -1.26
C PHE A 99 -19.65 16.10 -0.80
N SER A 100 -20.43 15.23 -1.41
CA SER A 100 -21.78 14.88 -1.00
C SER A 100 -21.78 13.73 0.01
N VAL A 101 -22.95 13.41 0.55
CA VAL A 101 -23.13 12.20 1.39
C VAL A 101 -22.85 10.95 0.59
N GLU A 102 -23.32 10.91 -0.65
CA GLU A 102 -23.17 9.79 -1.57
C GLU A 102 -21.68 9.52 -1.90
N ASP A 103 -20.88 10.58 -2.01
CA ASP A 103 -19.41 10.46 -2.20
C ASP A 103 -18.76 9.77 -0.99
N VAL A 104 -19.13 10.19 0.23
CA VAL A 104 -18.60 9.58 1.45
C VAL A 104 -19.08 8.14 1.60
N GLU A 105 -20.32 7.84 1.26
CA GLU A 105 -20.85 6.47 1.23
C GLU A 105 -20.08 5.58 0.25
N THR A 106 -19.71 6.13 -0.91
CA THR A 106 -18.88 5.43 -1.92
C THR A 106 -17.48 5.14 -1.38
N LEU A 107 -16.83 6.12 -0.74
CA LEU A 107 -15.53 5.92 -0.07
C LEU A 107 -15.62 4.80 0.98
N TYR A 108 -16.62 4.86 1.85
CA TYR A 108 -16.82 3.82 2.88
C TYR A 108 -17.18 2.46 2.31
N SER A 109 -17.81 2.39 1.12
CA SER A 109 -18.04 1.10 0.45
C SER A 109 -16.73 0.39 0.11
N GLY A 110 -15.70 1.14 -0.33
CA GLY A 110 -14.37 0.62 -0.56
C GLY A 110 -13.67 0.14 0.73
N ILE A 111 -13.72 0.96 1.79
CA ILE A 111 -13.18 0.57 3.10
C ILE A 111 -13.83 -0.73 3.60
N ARG A 112 -15.16 -0.86 3.45
CA ARG A 112 -15.88 -2.07 3.85
C ARG A 112 -15.48 -3.30 3.04
N LEU A 113 -15.24 -3.16 1.73
CA LEU A 113 -14.77 -4.27 0.89
C LEU A 113 -13.42 -4.83 1.40
N ALA A 114 -12.48 -3.94 1.75
CA ALA A 114 -11.21 -4.33 2.35
C ALA A 114 -11.40 -5.02 3.71
N CYS A 115 -12.23 -4.44 4.55
CA CYS A 115 -12.56 -4.99 5.88
C CYS A 115 -13.27 -6.35 5.80
N ASP A 116 -14.19 -6.51 4.84
CA ASP A 116 -14.90 -7.79 4.64
C ASP A 116 -13.96 -8.90 4.18
N LYS A 117 -13.02 -8.59 3.31
CA LYS A 117 -11.99 -9.53 2.83
C LYS A 117 -11.16 -10.11 3.97
N TRP A 118 -10.78 -9.28 4.95
CA TRP A 118 -9.87 -9.66 6.03
C TRP A 118 -10.56 -9.81 7.40
N HIS A 119 -11.90 -9.78 7.45
CA HIS A 119 -12.69 -9.90 8.67
C HIS A 119 -12.33 -8.86 9.75
N VAL A 120 -12.17 -7.60 9.31
CA VAL A 120 -11.85 -6.46 10.16
C VAL A 120 -13.11 -5.67 10.50
N ASP A 121 -13.24 -5.22 11.75
CA ASP A 121 -14.36 -4.39 12.20
C ASP A 121 -14.01 -2.91 12.08
N ILE A 122 -14.91 -2.09 11.52
CA ILE A 122 -14.83 -0.64 11.63
C ILE A 122 -15.52 -0.26 12.95
N VAL A 123 -14.75 0.26 13.90
CA VAL A 123 -15.22 0.48 15.30
C VAL A 123 -15.40 1.94 15.66
N GLY A 124 -15.06 2.87 14.76
CA GLY A 124 -15.24 4.31 15.00
C GLY A 124 -14.45 5.17 14.03
N GLY A 125 -14.36 6.44 14.38
CA GLY A 125 -13.66 7.44 13.59
C GLY A 125 -14.06 8.85 13.97
N ASP A 126 -13.65 9.80 13.16
CA ASP A 126 -13.97 11.23 13.31
C ASP A 126 -14.23 11.87 11.95
N THR A 127 -14.98 12.97 11.91
CA THR A 127 -15.24 13.71 10.68
C THR A 127 -15.19 15.20 10.94
N THR A 128 -14.36 15.89 10.16
CA THR A 128 -14.23 17.35 10.24
C THR A 128 -14.26 17.99 8.85
N SER A 129 -14.29 19.31 8.81
CA SER A 129 -14.23 20.07 7.56
C SER A 129 -12.79 20.32 7.12
N SER A 130 -12.57 20.33 5.80
CA SER A 130 -11.33 20.76 5.15
C SER A 130 -11.60 21.99 4.28
N TYR A 131 -10.65 22.90 4.18
CA TYR A 131 -10.67 23.98 3.20
C TYR A 131 -10.18 23.53 1.83
N THR A 132 -9.35 22.48 1.79
CA THR A 132 -8.67 22.02 0.59
C THR A 132 -8.75 20.49 0.49
N GLY A 133 -9.60 19.96 -0.39
CA GLY A 133 -9.60 18.54 -0.73
C GLY A 133 -10.10 17.59 0.37
N LEU A 134 -9.66 16.33 0.24
CA LEU A 134 -9.97 15.21 1.11
C LEU A 134 -8.70 14.75 1.84
N THR A 135 -8.84 14.51 3.14
CA THR A 135 -7.81 13.84 3.95
C THR A 135 -8.44 12.64 4.63
N ILE A 136 -7.76 11.51 4.60
CA ILE A 136 -8.18 10.25 5.20
C ILE A 136 -7.10 9.81 6.17
N SER A 137 -7.44 9.60 7.44
CA SER A 137 -6.57 8.93 8.40
C SER A 137 -7.24 7.67 8.90
N ILE A 138 -6.55 6.55 8.75
CA ILE A 138 -7.05 5.25 9.26
C ILE A 138 -6.06 4.74 10.31
N THR A 139 -6.57 4.31 11.43
CA THR A 139 -5.80 3.58 12.44
C THR A 139 -6.25 2.13 12.42
N CYS A 140 -5.31 1.21 12.24
CA CYS A 140 -5.55 -0.23 12.33
C CYS A 140 -5.06 -0.78 13.66
N ILE A 141 -5.87 -1.64 14.26
CA ILE A 141 -5.54 -2.38 15.47
C ILE A 141 -5.51 -3.85 15.09
N GLY A 142 -4.38 -4.47 15.33
CA GLY A 142 -4.14 -5.89 15.11
C GLY A 142 -3.68 -6.59 16.37
N GLU A 143 -3.55 -7.89 16.28
CA GLU A 143 -3.04 -8.74 17.36
C GLU A 143 -2.05 -9.78 16.84
N ALA A 144 -1.11 -10.15 17.68
CA ALA A 144 -0.23 -11.30 17.47
C ALA A 144 0.18 -11.90 18.80
N ARG A 145 0.53 -13.19 18.82
CA ARG A 145 1.23 -13.75 19.99
C ARG A 145 2.62 -13.15 20.04
N LYS A 146 3.13 -12.88 21.24
CA LYS A 146 4.42 -12.22 21.45
C LYS A 146 5.57 -12.92 20.71
N GLU A 147 5.57 -14.24 20.70
CA GLU A 147 6.58 -15.07 20.05
C GLU A 147 6.49 -15.06 18.52
N ASP A 148 5.33 -14.68 17.96
CA ASP A 148 5.11 -14.66 16.50
C ASP A 148 5.41 -13.32 15.86
N ILE A 149 5.48 -12.24 16.64
CA ILE A 149 5.75 -10.90 16.10
C ILE A 149 7.09 -10.90 15.37
N VAL A 150 7.08 -10.42 14.14
CA VAL A 150 8.27 -10.17 13.35
C VAL A 150 8.50 -8.65 13.29
N TYR A 151 9.74 -8.25 13.54
CA TYR A 151 10.16 -6.85 13.54
C TYR A 151 11.05 -6.57 12.33
N ARG A 152 11.32 -5.31 12.08
CA ARG A 152 12.33 -4.87 11.08
C ARG A 152 13.75 -5.26 11.48
N ASN A 153 14.01 -5.44 12.77
CA ASN A 153 15.29 -5.93 13.29
C ASN A 153 15.25 -7.44 13.50
N GLY A 154 16.36 -8.11 13.30
CA GLY A 154 16.47 -9.56 13.53
C GLY A 154 17.09 -10.34 12.37
N ALA A 155 17.32 -9.69 11.23
CA ALA A 155 18.07 -10.26 10.12
C ALA A 155 19.53 -10.59 10.53
N ARG A 156 20.03 -11.73 10.07
CA ARG A 156 21.35 -12.26 10.44
C ARG A 156 22.18 -12.52 9.19
N ASP A 157 23.50 -12.46 9.36
CA ASP A 157 24.43 -12.86 8.29
C ASP A 157 24.04 -14.25 7.75
N THR A 158 24.04 -14.40 6.42
CA THR A 158 23.59 -15.58 5.65
C THR A 158 22.08 -15.81 5.54
N ASP A 159 21.23 -15.01 6.22
CA ASP A 159 19.79 -15.10 5.97
C ASP A 159 19.49 -14.79 4.49
N LEU A 160 18.52 -15.48 3.94
CA LEU A 160 18.02 -15.26 2.59
C LEU A 160 17.08 -14.05 2.59
N ILE A 161 17.15 -13.24 1.55
CA ILE A 161 16.23 -12.11 1.32
C ILE A 161 15.17 -12.55 0.33
N CYS A 162 13.92 -12.47 0.74
CA CYS A 162 12.76 -12.85 -0.05
C CYS A 162 11.82 -11.65 -0.25
N VAL A 163 11.10 -11.64 -1.35
CA VAL A 163 10.04 -10.68 -1.61
C VAL A 163 8.82 -11.40 -2.17
N SER A 164 7.62 -10.95 -1.79
CA SER A 164 6.37 -11.46 -2.36
C SER A 164 6.04 -10.79 -3.69
N GLY A 165 5.22 -11.43 -4.52
CA GLY A 165 4.68 -10.90 -5.76
C GLY A 165 5.72 -10.34 -6.72
N ASP A 166 5.47 -9.14 -7.23
CA ASP A 166 6.35 -8.38 -8.11
C ASP A 166 6.39 -6.89 -7.75
N LEU A 167 7.38 -6.19 -8.28
CA LEU A 167 7.74 -4.83 -7.86
C LEU A 167 7.71 -3.84 -9.02
N GLY A 168 7.37 -2.59 -8.69
CA GLY A 168 7.38 -1.45 -9.60
C GLY A 168 6.13 -1.31 -10.44
N ALA A 169 5.17 -2.25 -10.35
CA ALA A 169 3.94 -2.20 -11.11
C ALA A 169 3.03 -1.04 -10.67
N ALA A 170 2.90 -0.80 -9.37
CA ALA A 170 2.13 0.31 -8.82
C ALA A 170 2.71 1.65 -9.30
N TYR A 171 4.02 1.83 -9.22
CA TYR A 171 4.68 3.03 -9.70
C TYR A 171 4.50 3.25 -11.21
N MET A 172 4.60 2.21 -12.03
CA MET A 172 4.36 2.34 -13.48
C MET A 172 2.90 2.66 -13.79
N GLY A 173 1.96 2.14 -12.99
CA GLY A 173 0.54 2.53 -13.05
C GLY A 173 0.34 4.00 -12.74
N LEU A 174 1.01 4.53 -11.70
CA LEU A 174 0.98 5.96 -11.38
C LEU A 174 1.54 6.81 -12.53
N GLN A 175 2.70 6.43 -13.09
CA GLN A 175 3.31 7.15 -14.20
C GLN A 175 2.40 7.19 -15.45
N LEU A 176 1.69 6.09 -15.72
CA LEU A 176 0.70 6.02 -16.79
C LEU A 176 -0.46 7.00 -16.54
N LEU A 177 -1.04 6.99 -15.34
CA LEU A 177 -2.15 7.87 -14.98
C LEU A 177 -1.76 9.35 -15.03
N GLU A 178 -0.60 9.69 -14.50
CA GLU A 178 -0.07 11.06 -14.55
C GLU A 178 0.22 11.52 -15.98
N ARG A 179 0.74 10.64 -16.86
CA ARG A 179 0.95 10.95 -18.28
C ARG A 179 -0.37 11.28 -18.95
N GLU A 180 -1.38 10.43 -18.81
CA GLU A 180 -2.68 10.65 -19.46
C GLU A 180 -3.37 11.91 -18.94
N LYS A 181 -3.29 12.18 -17.63
CA LYS A 181 -3.77 13.42 -17.02
C LYS A 181 -3.09 14.65 -17.63
N ASN A 182 -1.77 14.64 -17.77
CA ASN A 182 -1.01 15.75 -18.33
C ASN A 182 -1.32 15.98 -19.82
N VAL A 183 -1.50 14.90 -20.59
CA VAL A 183 -1.93 14.98 -22.01
C VAL A 183 -3.31 15.64 -22.10
N TYR A 184 -4.27 15.18 -21.29
CA TYR A 184 -5.61 15.74 -21.23
C TYR A 184 -5.60 17.24 -20.92
N TYR A 185 -4.92 17.66 -19.84
CA TYR A 185 -4.87 19.07 -19.48
C TYR A 185 -4.18 19.94 -20.54
N SER A 186 -3.12 19.45 -21.16
CA SER A 186 -2.44 20.14 -22.24
C SER A 186 -3.37 20.39 -23.43
N GLN A 187 -4.18 19.41 -23.80
CA GLN A 187 -5.18 19.53 -24.89
C GLN A 187 -6.30 20.52 -24.51
N VAL A 188 -6.79 20.48 -23.25
CA VAL A 188 -7.80 21.42 -22.76
C VAL A 188 -7.28 22.87 -22.79
N GLU A 189 -6.05 23.09 -22.35
CA GLU A 189 -5.44 24.44 -22.40
C GLU A 189 -5.23 24.94 -23.83
N GLU A 190 -4.80 24.08 -24.73
CA GLU A 190 -4.65 24.41 -26.12
C GLU A 190 -5.99 24.79 -26.79
N ALA A 191 -7.05 23.99 -26.54
CA ALA A 191 -8.39 24.27 -27.04
C ALA A 191 -8.94 25.59 -26.48
N LYS A 192 -8.75 25.86 -25.18
CA LYS A 192 -9.10 27.16 -24.58
C LYS A 192 -8.36 28.33 -25.23
N ARG A 193 -7.06 28.19 -25.46
CA ARG A 193 -6.23 29.23 -26.09
C ARG A 193 -6.68 29.53 -27.51
N LYS A 194 -7.13 28.49 -28.24
CA LYS A 194 -7.64 28.62 -29.62
C LYS A 194 -9.10 29.06 -29.70
N GLY A 195 -9.82 29.05 -28.58
CA GLY A 195 -11.26 29.30 -28.52
C GLY A 195 -12.10 28.21 -29.20
N ASP A 196 -11.56 27.00 -29.31
CA ASP A 196 -12.20 25.86 -29.99
C ASP A 196 -13.18 25.17 -29.02
N LYS A 197 -14.44 25.63 -29.10
CA LYS A 197 -15.53 25.08 -28.27
C LYS A 197 -15.84 23.62 -28.60
N ARG A 198 -15.70 23.21 -29.89
CA ARG A 198 -15.96 21.82 -30.27
C ARG A 198 -14.94 20.87 -29.66
N ALA A 199 -13.64 21.23 -29.71
CA ALA A 199 -12.60 20.45 -29.07
C ALA A 199 -12.81 20.35 -27.55
N LEU A 200 -13.27 21.43 -26.88
CA LEU A 200 -13.61 21.40 -25.45
C LEU A 200 -14.79 20.47 -25.13
N GLU A 201 -15.81 20.42 -26.01
CA GLU A 201 -16.94 19.49 -25.87
C GLU A 201 -16.51 18.03 -26.07
N GLU A 202 -15.65 17.75 -27.05
CA GLU A 202 -15.08 16.43 -27.29
C GLU A 202 -14.20 15.98 -26.11
N LEU A 203 -13.36 16.86 -25.57
CA LEU A 203 -12.52 16.59 -24.40
C LEU A 203 -13.32 16.37 -23.12
N ALA A 204 -14.50 16.98 -22.96
CA ALA A 204 -15.37 16.73 -21.80
C ALA A 204 -15.88 15.27 -21.70
N HIS A 205 -15.80 14.52 -22.81
CA HIS A 205 -16.17 13.11 -22.89
C HIS A 205 -14.96 12.20 -23.15
N PHE A 206 -13.74 12.75 -23.06
CA PHE A 206 -12.52 11.99 -23.29
C PHE A 206 -12.35 10.91 -22.24
N GLN A 207 -12.07 9.71 -22.70
CA GLN A 207 -11.64 8.60 -21.86
C GLN A 207 -10.34 8.05 -22.43
N PRO A 208 -9.27 7.99 -21.63
CA PRO A 208 -8.01 7.41 -22.07
C PRO A 208 -8.18 5.91 -22.37
N ASP A 209 -7.44 5.44 -23.37
CA ASP A 209 -7.39 4.01 -23.68
C ASP A 209 -6.32 3.31 -22.83
N PHE A 210 -6.78 2.49 -21.91
CA PHE A 210 -5.92 1.69 -21.02
C PHE A 210 -5.87 0.21 -21.41
N SER A 211 -6.31 -0.14 -22.62
CA SER A 211 -6.32 -1.53 -23.09
C SER A 211 -4.93 -2.17 -23.00
N GLY A 212 -4.86 -3.34 -22.35
CA GLY A 212 -3.62 -4.09 -22.12
C GLY A 212 -2.72 -3.51 -21.02
N LYS A 213 -3.24 -2.54 -20.22
CA LYS A 213 -2.53 -1.94 -19.09
C LYS A 213 -3.29 -2.10 -17.76
N GLU A 214 -4.31 -2.96 -17.77
CA GLU A 214 -5.22 -3.17 -16.65
C GLU A 214 -4.48 -3.62 -15.39
N TYR A 215 -3.45 -4.44 -15.55
CA TYR A 215 -2.62 -4.91 -14.45
C TYR A 215 -1.93 -3.76 -13.71
N LEU A 216 -1.30 -2.83 -14.43
CA LEU A 216 -0.60 -1.69 -13.85
C LEU A 216 -1.57 -0.77 -13.09
N LEU A 217 -2.75 -0.53 -13.69
CA LEU A 217 -3.80 0.27 -13.05
C LEU A 217 -4.33 -0.42 -11.80
N GLN A 218 -4.55 -1.73 -11.85
CA GLN A 218 -4.99 -2.50 -10.70
C GLN A 218 -3.98 -2.38 -9.56
N ARG A 219 -2.68 -2.57 -9.85
CA ARG A 219 -1.62 -2.47 -8.83
C ARG A 219 -1.57 -1.10 -8.16
N GLN A 220 -1.82 -0.01 -8.91
CA GLN A 220 -1.80 1.35 -8.37
C GLN A 220 -3.10 1.73 -7.66
N LEU A 221 -4.25 1.42 -8.26
CA LEU A 221 -5.54 1.90 -7.77
C LEU A 221 -6.16 0.97 -6.72
N GLN A 222 -5.78 -0.30 -6.72
CA GLN A 222 -6.30 -1.34 -5.84
C GLN A 222 -5.14 -2.07 -5.14
N ALA A 223 -4.42 -1.33 -4.27
CA ALA A 223 -3.35 -1.91 -3.45
C ALA A 223 -3.87 -3.10 -2.63
N GLU A 224 -3.06 -4.14 -2.51
CA GLU A 224 -3.40 -5.36 -1.79
C GLU A 224 -2.42 -5.63 -0.66
N ALA A 225 -2.94 -5.79 0.56
CA ALA A 225 -2.13 -6.24 1.69
C ALA A 225 -1.91 -7.76 1.62
N ARG A 226 -0.67 -8.21 1.82
CA ARG A 226 -0.24 -9.59 1.58
C ARG A 226 -0.45 -10.54 2.78
N GLY A 227 -1.64 -10.49 3.35
CA GLY A 227 -2.04 -11.45 4.40
C GLY A 227 -2.07 -12.91 3.91
N ASP A 228 -2.27 -13.13 2.61
CA ASP A 228 -2.15 -14.44 1.96
C ASP A 228 -0.74 -15.04 2.10
N ILE A 229 0.29 -14.22 1.94
CA ILE A 229 1.69 -14.63 2.13
C ILE A 229 1.97 -14.97 3.60
N ILE A 230 1.45 -14.17 4.52
CA ILE A 230 1.57 -14.47 5.96
C ILE A 230 0.95 -15.83 6.29
N GLN A 231 -0.20 -16.14 5.72
CA GLN A 231 -0.82 -17.44 5.89
C GLN A 231 0.04 -18.58 5.29
N LYS A 232 0.54 -18.43 4.06
CA LYS A 232 1.43 -19.41 3.41
C LYS A 232 2.71 -19.66 4.23
N LEU A 233 3.33 -18.61 4.77
CA LEU A 233 4.51 -18.73 5.63
C LEU A 233 4.22 -19.51 6.90
N ARG A 234 3.10 -19.21 7.56
CA ARG A 234 2.66 -19.95 8.78
C ARG A 234 2.38 -21.43 8.49
N GLU A 235 1.69 -21.73 7.38
CA GLU A 235 1.38 -23.11 6.95
C GLU A 235 2.66 -23.90 6.62
N ALA A 236 3.67 -23.25 6.02
CA ALA A 236 4.96 -23.86 5.73
C ALA A 236 5.87 -23.97 6.98
N GLY A 237 5.44 -23.45 8.13
CA GLY A 237 6.26 -23.40 9.34
C GLY A 237 7.51 -22.55 9.15
N ILE A 238 7.41 -21.46 8.39
CA ILE A 238 8.46 -20.47 8.17
C ILE A 238 8.16 -19.25 9.03
N ARG A 239 9.12 -18.84 9.85
CA ARG A 239 9.06 -17.59 10.59
C ARG A 239 10.16 -16.67 10.10
N PRO A 240 9.84 -15.54 9.47
CA PRO A 240 10.83 -14.54 9.07
C PRO A 240 11.68 -14.05 10.25
N THR A 241 12.93 -13.76 10.01
CA THR A 241 13.83 -13.15 10.99
C THR A 241 13.67 -11.64 11.07
N ALA A 242 13.37 -10.99 9.92
CA ALA A 242 12.95 -9.60 9.83
C ALA A 242 11.96 -9.45 8.67
N MET A 243 11.08 -8.45 8.73
CA MET A 243 10.07 -8.20 7.69
C MET A 243 9.62 -6.74 7.69
N MET A 244 9.26 -6.24 6.51
CA MET A 244 8.57 -4.98 6.24
C MET A 244 7.67 -5.16 5.01
N ASP A 245 6.67 -4.32 4.87
CA ASP A 245 5.99 -4.14 3.57
C ASP A 245 6.75 -3.12 2.70
N VAL A 246 6.53 -3.17 1.40
CA VAL A 246 7.21 -2.32 0.42
C VAL A 246 6.30 -1.15 0.06
N SER A 247 6.37 -0.09 0.86
CA SER A 247 5.61 1.16 0.71
C SER A 247 6.38 2.26 -0.03
N ASP A 248 7.66 2.45 0.29
CA ASP A 248 8.54 3.49 -0.29
C ASP A 248 9.47 2.96 -1.38
N GLY A 249 9.53 1.64 -1.54
CA GLY A 249 10.34 0.92 -2.51
C GLY A 249 11.37 -0.02 -1.86
N LEU A 250 11.61 -1.14 -2.50
CA LEU A 250 12.43 -2.24 -1.96
C LEU A 250 13.78 -1.78 -1.38
N SER A 251 14.43 -0.79 -2.01
CA SER A 251 15.73 -0.27 -1.53
C SER A 251 15.62 0.38 -0.16
N SER A 252 14.55 1.14 0.07
CA SER A 252 14.28 1.81 1.35
C SER A 252 14.13 0.78 2.47
N GLU A 253 13.25 -0.18 2.27
CA GLU A 253 12.90 -1.18 3.29
C GLU A 253 14.05 -2.11 3.60
N LEU A 254 14.82 -2.54 2.60
CA LEU A 254 16.04 -3.32 2.82
C LEU A 254 17.07 -2.54 3.63
N LEU A 255 17.26 -1.26 3.33
CA LEU A 255 18.18 -0.41 4.11
C LEU A 255 17.70 -0.21 5.54
N HIS A 256 16.38 -0.13 5.78
CA HIS A 256 15.81 -0.09 7.12
C HIS A 256 16.05 -1.40 7.89
N ILE A 257 15.80 -2.56 7.27
CA ILE A 257 16.07 -3.88 7.85
C ILE A 257 17.58 -3.99 8.19
N CYS A 258 18.44 -3.65 7.25
CA CYS A 258 19.88 -3.72 7.45
C CYS A 258 20.38 -2.80 8.58
N LYS A 259 19.88 -1.56 8.61
CA LYS A 259 20.23 -0.58 9.64
C LYS A 259 19.81 -1.04 11.03
N GLN A 260 18.57 -1.52 11.18
CA GLN A 260 18.05 -1.95 12.47
C GLN A 260 18.62 -3.29 12.94
N SER A 261 19.02 -4.15 12.01
CA SER A 261 19.66 -5.43 12.30
C SER A 261 21.21 -5.33 12.44
N GLY A 262 21.81 -4.21 12.04
CA GLY A 262 23.26 -4.01 12.09
C GLY A 262 24.03 -4.86 11.07
N VAL A 263 23.47 -5.15 9.92
CA VAL A 263 23.99 -6.04 8.87
C VAL A 263 24.15 -5.32 7.53
N GLY A 264 24.77 -5.98 6.55
CA GLY A 264 24.75 -5.61 5.15
C GLY A 264 23.78 -6.48 4.34
N CYS A 265 23.64 -6.19 3.05
CA CYS A 265 22.85 -7.04 2.15
C CYS A 265 23.48 -7.09 0.74
N ARG A 266 23.16 -8.16 0.03
CA ARG A 266 23.52 -8.35 -1.37
C ARG A 266 22.29 -8.87 -2.12
N ILE A 267 21.77 -8.08 -3.06
CA ILE A 267 20.63 -8.46 -3.91
C ILE A 267 21.08 -8.55 -5.36
N PHE A 268 20.38 -9.35 -6.14
CA PHE A 268 20.71 -9.66 -7.52
C PHE A 268 19.63 -9.12 -8.45
N GLU A 269 19.99 -8.22 -9.35
CA GLU A 269 19.07 -7.64 -10.34
C GLU A 269 18.31 -8.71 -11.15
N LYS A 270 18.97 -9.83 -11.48
CA LYS A 270 18.37 -10.95 -12.20
C LYS A 270 17.21 -11.64 -11.47
N GLN A 271 17.18 -11.51 -10.16
CA GLN A 271 16.22 -12.18 -9.28
C GLN A 271 15.07 -11.27 -8.84
N LEU A 272 15.14 -9.97 -9.16
CA LEU A 272 14.05 -9.05 -8.88
C LEU A 272 12.81 -9.50 -9.65
N PRO A 273 11.68 -9.75 -8.97
CA PRO A 273 10.43 -10.08 -9.65
C PRO A 273 9.85 -8.80 -10.26
N ILE A 274 9.77 -8.78 -11.56
CA ILE A 274 9.21 -7.67 -12.35
C ILE A 274 8.28 -8.27 -13.38
N ASP A 275 7.02 -7.85 -13.36
CA ASP A 275 6.05 -8.30 -14.34
C ASP A 275 6.38 -7.78 -15.75
N TYR A 276 5.98 -8.55 -16.76
CA TYR A 276 6.22 -8.20 -18.16
C TYR A 276 5.58 -6.85 -18.55
N GLN A 277 4.36 -6.57 -18.09
CA GLN A 277 3.69 -5.30 -18.39
C GLN A 277 4.42 -4.12 -17.76
N THR A 278 4.98 -4.29 -16.54
CA THR A 278 5.82 -3.30 -15.88
C THR A 278 7.07 -3.00 -16.71
N ALA A 279 7.74 -4.04 -17.22
CA ALA A 279 8.95 -3.87 -18.05
C ALA A 279 8.64 -3.16 -19.38
N VAL A 280 7.56 -3.56 -20.07
CA VAL A 280 7.12 -2.93 -21.31
C VAL A 280 6.76 -1.47 -21.09
N MET A 281 6.02 -1.14 -20.04
CA MET A 281 5.62 0.23 -19.74
C MET A 281 6.82 1.12 -19.40
N ALA A 282 7.79 0.59 -18.64
CA ALA A 282 9.03 1.31 -18.33
C ALA A 282 9.82 1.60 -19.63
N GLU A 283 9.89 0.66 -20.57
CA GLU A 283 10.51 0.87 -21.89
C GLU A 283 9.77 1.95 -22.70
N GLU A 284 8.43 1.89 -22.78
CA GLU A 284 7.60 2.91 -23.44
C GLU A 284 7.85 4.30 -22.88
N MET A 285 8.11 4.43 -21.59
CA MET A 285 8.39 5.69 -20.91
C MET A 285 9.89 6.06 -20.87
N ASN A 286 10.76 5.26 -21.49
CA ASN A 286 12.21 5.43 -21.45
C ASN A 286 12.74 5.49 -19.99
N MET A 287 12.21 4.65 -19.11
CA MET A 287 12.59 4.52 -17.72
C MET A 287 13.35 3.22 -17.48
N ASN A 288 14.26 3.21 -16.50
CA ASN A 288 14.95 2.00 -16.08
C ASN A 288 14.04 1.19 -15.15
N VAL A 289 13.59 0.01 -15.61
CA VAL A 289 12.66 -0.82 -14.85
C VAL A 289 13.22 -1.31 -13.52
N THR A 290 14.52 -1.57 -13.43
CA THR A 290 15.19 -1.95 -12.17
C THR A 290 15.08 -0.82 -11.15
N THR A 291 15.26 0.43 -11.59
CA THR A 291 15.08 1.60 -10.72
C THR A 291 13.61 1.73 -10.28
N CYS A 292 12.65 1.48 -11.17
CA CYS A 292 11.23 1.47 -10.82
C CYS A 292 10.91 0.42 -9.75
N ALA A 293 11.41 -0.81 -9.89
CA ALA A 293 11.22 -1.88 -8.93
C ALA A 293 11.91 -1.63 -7.58
N LEU A 294 13.05 -0.95 -7.58
CA LEU A 294 13.81 -0.66 -6.35
C LEU A 294 13.31 0.56 -5.58
N ASN A 295 12.73 1.56 -6.27
CA ASN A 295 12.42 2.86 -5.67
C ASN A 295 11.01 3.37 -6.02
N GLY A 296 10.18 2.55 -6.63
CA GLY A 296 8.84 2.96 -7.10
C GLY A 296 7.85 3.21 -5.97
N GLY A 297 7.86 2.36 -4.97
CA GLY A 297 6.91 2.40 -3.85
C GLY A 297 5.49 1.95 -4.19
N GLU A 298 4.65 1.95 -3.17
CA GLU A 298 3.21 1.60 -3.22
C GLU A 298 2.89 0.18 -3.73
N ASP A 299 3.87 -0.73 -3.79
CA ASP A 299 3.64 -2.12 -4.18
C ASP A 299 2.94 -2.93 -3.07
N TYR A 300 3.16 -2.57 -1.80
CA TYR A 300 2.63 -3.24 -0.60
C TYR A 300 2.88 -4.75 -0.58
N GLU A 301 3.93 -5.18 -1.27
CA GLU A 301 4.49 -6.51 -1.15
C GLU A 301 5.29 -6.64 0.15
N LEU A 302 5.58 -7.87 0.58
CA LEU A 302 6.39 -8.11 1.77
C LEU A 302 7.84 -8.39 1.38
N VAL A 303 8.79 -7.64 1.94
CA VAL A 303 10.21 -7.99 1.95
C VAL A 303 10.56 -8.57 3.31
N PHE A 304 11.18 -9.75 3.31
CA PHE A 304 11.50 -10.45 4.56
C PHE A 304 12.78 -11.29 4.45
N THR A 305 13.33 -11.61 5.59
CA THR A 305 14.51 -12.46 5.69
C THR A 305 14.19 -13.77 6.41
N VAL A 306 14.81 -14.86 5.97
CA VAL A 306 14.65 -16.20 6.57
C VAL A 306 16.00 -16.89 6.70
N PRO A 307 16.19 -17.80 7.68
CA PRO A 307 17.39 -18.61 7.77
C PRO A 307 17.63 -19.41 6.49
N ILE A 308 18.89 -19.57 6.08
CA ILE A 308 19.26 -20.35 4.88
C ILE A 308 18.71 -21.80 4.91
N GLY A 309 18.47 -22.35 6.10
CA GLY A 309 17.87 -23.67 6.27
C GLY A 309 16.43 -23.80 5.77
N ASP A 310 15.73 -22.67 5.59
CA ASP A 310 14.36 -22.66 5.05
C ASP A 310 14.30 -22.51 3.52
N HIS A 311 15.46 -22.49 2.82
CA HIS A 311 15.55 -22.33 1.37
C HIS A 311 14.59 -23.25 0.60
N ALA A 312 14.63 -24.55 0.90
CA ALA A 312 13.79 -25.53 0.19
C ALA A 312 12.29 -25.33 0.42
N LYS A 313 11.89 -24.75 1.56
CA LYS A 313 10.50 -24.40 1.83
C LYS A 313 10.08 -23.15 1.06
N ILE A 314 10.97 -22.12 1.00
CA ILE A 314 10.73 -20.90 0.24
C ILE A 314 10.54 -21.20 -1.25
N GLU A 315 11.36 -22.09 -1.84
CA GLU A 315 11.23 -22.48 -3.25
C GLU A 315 9.89 -23.14 -3.59
N GLN A 316 9.16 -23.66 -2.60
CA GLN A 316 7.85 -24.28 -2.77
C GLN A 316 6.68 -23.29 -2.64
N LEU A 317 6.98 -22.04 -2.22
CA LEU A 317 5.94 -21.02 -2.10
C LEU A 317 5.75 -20.30 -3.44
N ASP A 318 4.54 -20.40 -3.97
CA ASP A 318 4.13 -19.54 -5.07
C ASP A 318 4.11 -18.08 -4.58
N ASP A 319 4.37 -17.15 -5.47
CA ASP A 319 4.39 -15.71 -5.23
C ASP A 319 5.46 -15.21 -4.23
N VAL A 320 6.49 -16.00 -3.96
CA VAL A 320 7.67 -15.57 -3.19
C VAL A 320 8.93 -15.79 -4.03
N LYS A 321 9.78 -14.76 -4.08
CA LYS A 321 11.05 -14.81 -4.82
C LYS A 321 12.21 -14.53 -3.90
N LEU A 322 13.23 -15.40 -4.00
CA LEU A 322 14.52 -15.19 -3.36
C LEU A 322 15.32 -14.21 -4.23
N ILE A 323 15.67 -13.05 -3.67
CA ILE A 323 16.33 -11.97 -4.41
C ILE A 323 17.78 -11.72 -3.98
N GLY A 324 18.22 -12.30 -2.87
CA GLY A 324 19.55 -12.07 -2.34
C GLY A 324 19.78 -12.70 -0.98
N HIS A 325 20.76 -12.17 -0.27
CA HIS A 325 21.08 -12.62 1.10
C HIS A 325 21.65 -11.47 1.95
N ILE A 326 21.52 -11.63 3.25
CA ILE A 326 22.12 -10.78 4.26
C ILE A 326 23.60 -11.08 4.39
N THR A 327 24.40 -10.05 4.61
CA THR A 327 25.86 -10.13 4.76
C THR A 327 26.33 -9.44 6.04
N ASP A 328 27.55 -9.72 6.45
CA ASP A 328 28.20 -8.92 7.50
C ASP A 328 28.21 -7.43 7.09
N ARG A 329 27.95 -6.54 8.04
CA ARG A 329 27.88 -5.08 7.87
C ARG A 329 29.08 -4.49 7.12
N LYS A 330 30.28 -5.06 7.27
CA LYS A 330 31.50 -4.58 6.61
C LYS A 330 31.45 -4.63 5.08
N PHE A 331 30.55 -5.45 4.50
CA PHE A 331 30.38 -5.57 3.06
C PHE A 331 29.38 -4.53 2.49
N GLY A 332 28.74 -3.72 3.34
CA GLY A 332 27.79 -2.70 2.91
C GLY A 332 26.50 -3.27 2.31
N HIS A 333 25.88 -2.48 1.47
CA HIS A 333 24.60 -2.82 0.83
C HIS A 333 24.81 -2.79 -0.69
N THR A 334 24.68 -3.93 -1.35
CA THR A 334 25.12 -4.10 -2.74
C THR A 334 24.01 -4.64 -3.63
N LEU A 335 23.81 -4.00 -4.78
CA LEU A 335 23.09 -4.53 -5.93
C LEU A 335 24.09 -5.13 -6.91
N VAL A 336 23.92 -6.40 -7.28
CA VAL A 336 24.67 -7.06 -8.34
C VAL A 336 23.86 -7.01 -9.62
N SER A 337 24.35 -6.29 -10.63
CA SER A 337 23.70 -6.15 -11.92
C SER A 337 23.73 -7.44 -12.75
N ARG A 338 22.99 -7.44 -13.85
CA ARG A 338 22.89 -8.61 -14.75
C ARG A 338 24.23 -9.03 -15.36
N ASP A 339 25.16 -8.10 -15.55
CA ASP A 339 26.52 -8.34 -16.05
C ASP A 339 27.53 -8.61 -14.92
N GLY A 340 27.07 -8.68 -13.66
CA GLY A 340 27.89 -9.03 -12.50
C GLY A 340 28.65 -7.87 -11.87
N GLN A 341 28.39 -6.61 -12.27
CA GLN A 341 28.95 -5.44 -11.61
C GLN A 341 28.25 -5.18 -10.28
N GLU A 342 28.98 -4.62 -9.33
CA GLU A 342 28.46 -4.30 -8.00
C GLU A 342 28.24 -2.79 -7.87
N PHE A 343 27.04 -2.42 -7.44
CA PHE A 343 26.65 -1.04 -7.17
C PHE A 343 26.20 -0.92 -5.72
N GLU A 344 26.47 0.22 -5.11
CA GLU A 344 25.91 0.55 -3.81
C GLU A 344 24.40 0.69 -3.94
N LEU A 345 23.64 -0.04 -3.10
CA LEU A 345 22.20 0.08 -3.01
C LEU A 345 21.84 1.41 -2.34
N LYS A 346 21.04 2.23 -3.03
CA LYS A 346 20.60 3.55 -2.56
C LYS A 346 19.10 3.65 -2.64
N ALA A 347 18.49 4.13 -1.57
CA ALA A 347 17.09 4.53 -1.58
C ALA A 347 16.96 5.92 -2.19
N GLN A 348 16.00 6.09 -3.09
CA GLN A 348 15.57 7.39 -3.65
C GLN A 348 14.23 7.82 -3.10
N GLY A 349 13.80 7.23 -1.98
CA GLY A 349 12.49 7.33 -1.37
C GLY A 349 11.91 8.75 -1.27
N TRP A 350 10.71 8.84 -0.78
CA TRP A 350 9.95 10.07 -0.64
C TRP A 350 10.72 11.15 0.15
N ASN A 351 10.80 12.38 -0.40
CA ASN A 351 11.45 13.53 0.23
C ASN A 351 10.44 14.66 0.42
N PHE A 352 10.45 15.30 1.59
CA PHE A 352 9.63 16.47 1.92
C PHE A 352 9.92 17.72 1.04
N ASP A 353 10.99 17.70 0.27
CA ASP A 353 11.46 18.82 -0.56
C ASP A 353 10.91 18.81 -2.00
N ARG A 354 9.80 18.10 -2.27
CA ARG A 354 9.12 18.07 -3.57
C ARG A 354 7.85 18.90 -3.57
#